data_74243e0a410d594abdf9e8ad88232a4c
#
_entry.id   74243e0a410d594abdf9e8ad88232a4c
#
_cell.length_a   1.000
_cell.length_b   1.000
_cell.length_c   1.000
_cell.angle_alpha   90.00
_cell.angle_beta   90.00
_cell.angle_gamma   90.00
#
_symmetry.space_group_name_H-M   'P 1'
#
loop_
_entity.id
_entity.type
_entity.pdbx_description
1 polymer ?
#
loop_
_entity_poly.entity_id
_entity_poly.type
_entity_poly.pdbx_seq_one_letter_code
_entity_poly.pdbx_strand_id
1 'polypeptide(L)'
;MIRAVTRAVRAAVRPARAAAPLASTSASARRPAGAREISALATRENILRAAIAVFAEHGFSGARVEKISTAAGSVDRMIYYYFGNKEGLFVAALEEIYRRFNAAEAGLALNEAEPVESLRAVIGFALDYYRKHPEFINLLNSENLHRGVHTARSPRLREYSSPAIGVIARLLRSGVAKGVFRADVAARDLYLLIAAAGYFYQGNRFTLSAFLGENLESPAARAHWESFVKDMVMRAIAA
;
A
#
# COMPACT_ATOMS: atom_id res chain seq x y z
N MET A 1 73.04 -21.07 23.16
CA MET A 1 73.48 -21.93 24.27
C MET A 1 72.43 -23.02 24.46
N ILE A 2 72.85 -24.16 24.07
CA ILE A 2 72.89 -25.43 24.83
C ILE A 2 71.51 -26.10 24.90
N ARG A 3 71.32 -27.07 24.04
CA ARG A 3 71.45 -28.55 24.20
C ARG A 3 70.38 -29.09 25.22
N ALA A 4 69.75 -30.14 25.02
CA ALA A 4 69.80 -31.36 24.20
C ALA A 4 68.89 -32.42 24.85
N VAL A 5 68.24 -33.22 24.05
CA VAL A 5 68.22 -34.69 24.14
C VAL A 5 67.55 -35.35 25.35
N THR A 6 66.59 -36.20 25.14
CA THR A 6 66.65 -37.65 25.26
C THR A 6 65.33 -38.31 24.84
N ARG A 7 65.34 -39.06 23.97
CA ARG A 7 64.99 -40.33 23.34
C ARG A 7 64.77 -41.48 24.33
N ALA A 8 63.70 -42.20 24.16
CA ALA A 8 63.53 -43.65 24.15
C ALA A 8 62.10 -44.03 24.68
N VAL A 9 61.43 -44.93 24.19
CA VAL A 9 61.39 -46.18 23.47
C VAL A 9 60.05 -46.88 23.78
N ARG A 10 59.37 -47.34 22.75
CA ARG A 10 58.54 -48.56 22.59
C ARG A 10 57.40 -48.85 23.60
N ALA A 11 56.16 -48.96 23.08
CA ALA A 11 55.60 -50.29 22.81
C ALA A 11 54.29 -50.19 22.04
N ALA A 12 54.14 -51.02 21.06
CA ALA A 12 52.96 -51.21 20.23
C ALA A 12 51.86 -51.93 21.01
N VAL A 13 50.65 -51.36 20.97
CA VAL A 13 49.42 -52.12 21.20
C VAL A 13 48.37 -51.58 20.21
N ARG A 14 48.04 -52.38 19.20
CA ARG A 14 46.80 -52.17 18.43
C ARG A 14 45.67 -52.78 19.24
N PRO A 15 44.55 -52.05 19.38
CA PRO A 15 43.26 -52.71 19.35
C PRO A 15 42.28 -52.05 18.36
N ALA A 16 41.53 -52.95 17.73
CA ALA A 16 40.15 -52.93 17.33
C ALA A 16 39.62 -51.74 16.52
N ARG A 17 39.33 -52.06 15.31
CA ARG A 17 38.45 -51.44 14.37
C ARG A 17 37.11 -51.04 15.04
N ALA A 18 36.92 -49.77 15.40
CA ALA A 18 35.63 -49.25 15.81
C ALA A 18 34.81 -48.90 14.54
N ALA A 19 33.57 -49.36 14.52
CA ALA A 19 32.60 -49.20 13.46
C ALA A 19 32.33 -47.71 13.17
N ALA A 20 32.25 -47.36 11.89
CA ALA A 20 31.80 -46.05 11.43
C ALA A 20 30.37 -45.74 11.94
N PRO A 21 30.11 -44.53 12.42
CA PRO A 21 28.73 -44.14 12.71
C PRO A 21 27.97 -44.02 11.40
N LEU A 22 26.83 -44.68 11.35
CA LEU A 22 25.82 -44.59 10.30
C LEU A 22 25.50 -43.13 10.02
N ALA A 23 25.63 -42.72 8.76
CA ALA A 23 25.15 -41.44 8.26
C ALA A 23 23.68 -41.26 8.65
N SER A 24 23.39 -40.31 9.54
CA SER A 24 22.05 -39.85 9.77
C SER A 24 21.59 -39.13 8.51
N THR A 25 20.84 -39.84 7.68
CA THR A 25 19.99 -39.23 6.66
C THR A 25 19.00 -38.33 7.38
N SER A 26 19.27 -37.03 7.42
CA SER A 26 18.29 -36.04 7.83
C SER A 26 17.16 -36.08 6.79
N ALA A 27 16.13 -36.83 7.09
CA ALA A 27 14.89 -36.77 6.36
C ALA A 27 14.37 -35.33 6.47
N SER A 28 14.55 -34.56 5.41
CA SER A 28 13.88 -33.26 5.25
C SER A 28 12.38 -33.52 5.36
N ALA A 29 11.84 -33.25 6.55
CA ALA A 29 10.41 -33.40 6.83
C ALA A 29 9.66 -32.51 5.82
N ARG A 30 8.96 -33.12 4.87
CA ARG A 30 8.05 -32.45 3.94
C ARG A 30 7.01 -31.71 4.79
N ARG A 31 7.11 -30.36 4.85
CA ARG A 31 6.09 -29.53 5.46
C ARG A 31 4.72 -29.89 4.86
N PRO A 32 3.65 -30.01 5.68
CA PRO A 32 2.30 -30.32 5.20
C PRO A 32 1.85 -29.31 4.13
N ALA A 33 1.05 -29.73 3.17
CA ALA A 33 0.65 -28.94 2.00
C ALA A 33 0.07 -27.56 2.40
N GLY A 34 -0.78 -27.49 3.43
CA GLY A 34 -1.32 -26.23 3.96
C GLY A 34 -0.25 -25.26 4.52
N ALA A 35 0.80 -25.78 5.18
CA ALA A 35 1.87 -24.94 5.68
C ALA A 35 2.73 -24.33 4.55
N ARG A 36 2.84 -25.01 3.41
CA ARG A 36 3.52 -24.48 2.21
C ARG A 36 2.70 -23.41 1.54
N GLU A 37 1.40 -23.59 1.44
CA GLU A 37 0.47 -22.60 0.87
C GLU A 37 0.42 -21.32 1.71
N ILE A 38 0.31 -21.43 3.02
CA ILE A 38 0.38 -20.28 3.95
C ILE A 38 1.71 -19.54 3.80
N SER A 39 2.83 -20.27 3.70
CA SER A 39 4.16 -19.67 3.50
C SER A 39 4.28 -18.97 2.15
N ALA A 40 3.67 -19.50 1.09
CA ALA A 40 3.67 -18.90 -0.24
C ALA A 40 2.83 -17.62 -0.27
N LEU A 41 1.66 -17.61 0.35
CA LEU A 41 0.81 -16.42 0.49
C LEU A 41 1.53 -15.33 1.28
N ALA A 42 2.13 -15.66 2.42
CA ALA A 42 2.91 -14.71 3.22
C ALA A 42 4.09 -14.12 2.44
N THR A 43 4.79 -14.92 1.64
CA THR A 43 5.88 -14.43 0.78
C THR A 43 5.37 -13.45 -0.27
N ARG A 44 4.27 -13.77 -0.95
CA ARG A 44 3.64 -12.90 -1.95
C ARG A 44 3.21 -11.57 -1.33
N GLU A 45 2.59 -11.60 -0.16
CA GLU A 45 2.16 -10.39 0.57
C GLU A 45 3.35 -9.53 1.03
N ASN A 46 4.44 -10.14 1.50
CA ASN A 46 5.66 -9.42 1.87
C ASN A 46 6.28 -8.71 0.67
N ILE A 47 6.36 -9.38 -0.48
CA ILE A 47 6.85 -8.78 -1.73
C ILE A 47 5.95 -7.60 -2.13
N LEU A 48 4.64 -7.76 -2.10
CA LEU A 48 3.69 -6.70 -2.47
C LEU A 48 3.81 -5.48 -1.54
N ARG A 49 3.95 -5.71 -0.23
CA ARG A 49 4.15 -4.64 0.76
C ARG A 49 5.45 -3.88 0.51
N ALA A 50 6.56 -4.60 0.29
CA ALA A 50 7.85 -4.01 -0.03
C ALA A 50 7.80 -3.23 -1.36
N ALA A 51 7.11 -3.77 -2.37
CA ALA A 51 6.93 -3.13 -3.66
C ALA A 51 6.19 -1.80 -3.53
N ILE A 52 5.10 -1.75 -2.77
CA ILE A 52 4.35 -0.50 -2.52
C ILE A 52 5.28 0.57 -1.93
N ALA A 53 6.07 0.22 -0.91
CA ALA A 53 7.01 1.16 -0.28
C ALA A 53 8.09 1.65 -1.25
N VAL A 54 8.73 0.73 -1.99
CA VAL A 54 9.80 1.07 -2.93
C VAL A 54 9.28 1.88 -4.14
N PHE A 55 8.11 1.52 -4.67
CA PHE A 55 7.47 2.30 -5.74
C PHE A 55 7.02 3.69 -5.26
N ALA A 56 6.51 3.79 -4.02
CA ALA A 56 6.12 5.08 -3.45
C ALA A 56 7.31 6.03 -3.26
N GLU A 57 8.49 5.50 -2.95
CA GLU A 57 9.71 6.28 -2.74
C GLU A 57 10.41 6.65 -4.05
N HIS A 58 10.46 5.72 -5.02
CA HIS A 58 11.31 5.87 -6.20
C HIS A 58 10.55 5.98 -7.53
N GLY A 59 9.22 5.88 -7.49
CA GLY A 59 8.37 5.77 -8.68
C GLY A 59 8.58 4.44 -9.41
N PHE A 60 7.77 4.19 -10.44
CA PHE A 60 7.90 2.99 -11.25
C PHE A 60 9.27 2.88 -11.93
N SER A 61 9.75 3.96 -12.57
CA SER A 61 11.01 3.93 -13.33
C SER A 61 12.24 3.75 -12.43
N GLY A 62 12.26 4.41 -11.26
CA GLY A 62 13.40 4.39 -10.33
C GLY A 62 13.48 3.15 -9.44
N ALA A 63 12.37 2.44 -9.23
CA ALA A 63 12.36 1.23 -8.43
C ALA A 63 13.07 0.08 -9.14
N ARG A 64 14.00 -0.59 -8.45
CA ARG A 64 14.71 -1.77 -8.94
C ARG A 64 14.16 -3.03 -8.29
N VAL A 65 14.08 -4.14 -9.06
CA VAL A 65 13.58 -5.44 -8.58
C VAL A 65 14.40 -5.94 -7.40
N GLU A 66 15.72 -5.80 -7.46
CA GLU A 66 16.65 -6.21 -6.41
C GLU A 66 16.41 -5.44 -5.10
N LYS A 67 16.04 -4.16 -5.18
CA LYS A 67 15.70 -3.36 -3.99
C LYS A 67 14.40 -3.87 -3.35
N ILE A 68 13.43 -4.25 -4.19
CA ILE A 68 12.14 -4.79 -3.70
C ILE A 68 12.35 -6.17 -3.07
N SER A 69 13.09 -7.07 -3.71
CA SER A 69 13.35 -8.42 -3.18
C SER A 69 14.10 -8.37 -1.85
N THR A 70 15.12 -7.51 -1.77
CA THR A 70 15.86 -7.27 -0.51
C THR A 70 14.96 -6.75 0.60
N ALA A 71 14.14 -5.73 0.33
CA ALA A 71 13.20 -5.17 1.29
C ALA A 71 12.12 -6.18 1.73
N ALA A 72 11.77 -7.13 0.86
CA ALA A 72 10.81 -8.20 1.14
C ALA A 72 11.41 -9.40 1.91
N GLY A 73 12.73 -9.42 2.13
CA GLY A 73 13.42 -10.63 2.63
C GLY A 73 13.24 -11.83 1.68
N SER A 74 13.25 -11.59 0.37
CA SER A 74 12.99 -12.56 -0.67
C SER A 74 14.10 -12.53 -1.73
N VAL A 75 13.92 -13.27 -2.82
CA VAL A 75 14.81 -13.28 -3.97
C VAL A 75 14.06 -12.87 -5.24
N ASP A 76 14.75 -12.27 -6.21
CA ASP A 76 14.15 -11.72 -7.44
C ASP A 76 13.28 -12.73 -8.18
N ARG A 77 13.70 -14.00 -8.23
CA ARG A 77 12.93 -15.07 -8.86
C ARG A 77 11.51 -15.19 -8.34
N MET A 78 11.27 -14.89 -7.04
CA MET A 78 9.93 -14.95 -6.45
C MET A 78 9.04 -13.81 -6.93
N ILE A 79 9.61 -12.66 -7.25
CA ILE A 79 8.87 -11.54 -7.87
C ILE A 79 8.35 -11.97 -9.25
N TYR A 80 9.21 -12.54 -10.07
CA TYR A 80 8.82 -13.04 -11.39
C TYR A 80 7.82 -14.19 -11.32
N TYR A 81 7.98 -15.07 -10.33
CA TYR A 81 7.06 -16.20 -10.11
C TYR A 81 5.64 -15.75 -9.75
N TYR A 82 5.48 -14.74 -8.84
CA TYR A 82 4.17 -14.30 -8.37
C TYR A 82 3.53 -13.23 -9.23
N PHE A 83 4.33 -12.39 -9.88
CA PHE A 83 3.84 -11.18 -10.54
C PHE A 83 4.23 -11.08 -12.03
N GLY A 84 4.99 -12.03 -12.53
CA GLY A 84 5.42 -12.11 -13.93
C GLY A 84 6.59 -11.19 -14.25
N ASN A 85 6.45 -9.89 -13.99
CA ASN A 85 7.47 -8.88 -14.24
C ASN A 85 7.25 -7.64 -13.33
N LYS A 86 8.08 -6.62 -13.48
CA LYS A 86 7.99 -5.37 -12.71
C LYS A 86 6.68 -4.64 -12.96
N GLU A 87 6.19 -4.63 -14.18
CA GLU A 87 4.90 -4.04 -14.56
C GLU A 87 3.75 -4.74 -13.85
N GLY A 88 3.73 -6.09 -13.87
CA GLY A 88 2.70 -6.87 -13.18
C GLY A 88 2.72 -6.65 -11.66
N LEU A 89 3.91 -6.50 -11.07
CA LEU A 89 4.05 -6.15 -9.66
C LEU A 89 3.54 -4.73 -9.38
N PHE A 90 3.78 -3.77 -10.27
CA PHE A 90 3.29 -2.41 -10.12
C PHE A 90 1.76 -2.32 -10.26
N VAL A 91 1.18 -3.05 -11.22
CA VAL A 91 -0.28 -3.20 -11.32
C VAL A 91 -0.87 -3.78 -10.03
N ALA A 92 -0.27 -4.86 -9.49
CA ALA A 92 -0.71 -5.44 -8.22
C ALA A 92 -0.58 -4.44 -7.04
N ALA A 93 0.44 -3.60 -7.05
CA ALA A 93 0.61 -2.53 -6.04
C ALA A 93 -0.50 -1.47 -6.16
N LEU A 94 -0.84 -1.03 -7.37
CA LEU A 94 -1.96 -0.13 -7.63
C LEU A 94 -3.29 -0.74 -7.20
N GLU A 95 -3.56 -2.01 -7.56
CA GLU A 95 -4.77 -2.73 -7.13
C GLU A 95 -4.88 -2.79 -5.60
N GLU A 96 -3.78 -3.06 -4.91
CA GLU A 96 -3.76 -3.19 -3.46
C GLU A 96 -4.00 -1.86 -2.74
N ILE A 97 -3.43 -0.73 -3.20
CA ILE A 97 -3.70 0.57 -2.58
C ILE A 97 -5.16 0.98 -2.73
N TYR A 98 -5.79 0.73 -3.90
CA TYR A 98 -7.22 0.98 -4.08
C TYR A 98 -8.10 0.04 -3.26
N ARG A 99 -7.73 -1.24 -3.16
CA ARG A 99 -8.43 -2.20 -2.29
C ARG A 99 -8.42 -1.76 -0.83
N ARG A 100 -7.27 -1.27 -0.34
CA ARG A 100 -7.14 -0.73 1.04
C ARG A 100 -7.99 0.52 1.23
N PHE A 101 -7.98 1.42 0.26
CA PHE A 101 -8.83 2.62 0.30
C PHE A 101 -10.31 2.25 0.41
N ASN A 102 -10.80 1.38 -0.47
CA ASN A 102 -12.20 0.95 -0.47
C ASN A 102 -12.58 0.18 0.80
N ALA A 103 -11.68 -0.65 1.33
CA ALA A 103 -11.93 -1.35 2.60
C ALA A 103 -12.03 -0.37 3.78
N ALA A 104 -11.20 0.66 3.80
CA ALA A 104 -11.26 1.70 4.83
C ALA A 104 -12.52 2.57 4.69
N GLU A 105 -12.92 2.92 3.46
CA GLU A 105 -14.15 3.67 3.18
C GLU A 105 -15.40 2.89 3.58
N ALA A 106 -15.44 1.58 3.29
CA ALA A 106 -16.55 0.71 3.67
C ALA A 106 -16.73 0.57 5.19
N GLY A 107 -15.69 0.90 5.97
CA GLY A 107 -15.73 0.95 7.43
C GLY A 107 -16.35 2.23 7.99
N LEU A 108 -16.72 3.22 7.15
CA LEU A 108 -17.36 4.44 7.61
C LEU A 108 -18.79 4.15 8.11
N ALA A 109 -19.09 4.65 9.31
CA ALA A 109 -20.44 4.62 9.86
C ALA A 109 -21.29 5.72 9.20
N LEU A 110 -21.85 5.45 8.03
CA LEU A 110 -22.67 6.39 7.28
C LEU A 110 -24.15 6.11 7.51
N ASN A 111 -24.92 7.18 7.73
CA ASN A 111 -26.36 7.13 7.91
C ASN A 111 -27.05 7.93 6.79
N GLU A 112 -27.76 7.25 5.88
CA GLU A 112 -28.50 7.92 4.80
C GLU A 112 -29.62 8.81 5.34
N ALA A 113 -30.08 8.59 6.58
CA ALA A 113 -31.03 9.50 7.23
C ALA A 113 -30.39 10.84 7.66
N GLU A 114 -29.07 10.92 7.71
CA GLU A 114 -28.30 12.13 8.06
C GLU A 114 -27.30 12.46 6.93
N PRO A 115 -27.78 12.83 5.72
CA PRO A 115 -26.93 12.95 4.54
C PRO A 115 -25.86 14.04 4.66
N VAL A 116 -26.13 15.11 5.41
CA VAL A 116 -25.19 16.22 5.64
C VAL A 116 -23.98 15.73 6.45
N GLU A 117 -24.22 15.10 7.59
CA GLU A 117 -23.14 14.61 8.46
C GLU A 117 -22.38 13.45 7.82
N SER A 118 -23.10 12.55 7.15
CA SER A 118 -22.49 11.45 6.42
C SER A 118 -21.58 11.93 5.28
N LEU A 119 -21.97 12.97 4.53
CA LEU A 119 -21.13 13.53 3.50
C LEU A 119 -19.93 14.28 4.07
N ARG A 120 -20.08 15.00 5.19
CA ARG A 120 -18.95 15.58 5.93
C ARG A 120 -17.97 14.51 6.39
N ALA A 121 -18.46 13.35 6.82
CA ALA A 121 -17.60 12.21 7.19
C ALA A 121 -16.84 11.64 5.98
N VAL A 122 -17.48 11.50 4.82
CA VAL A 122 -16.82 11.07 3.57
C VAL A 122 -15.71 12.04 3.16
N ILE A 123 -15.97 13.35 3.23
CA ILE A 123 -14.95 14.37 2.93
C ILE A 123 -13.76 14.25 3.88
N GLY A 124 -14.05 14.21 5.19
CA GLY A 124 -13.01 14.09 6.23
C GLY A 124 -12.18 12.82 6.07
N PHE A 125 -12.82 11.69 5.76
CA PHE A 125 -12.15 10.43 5.48
C PHE A 125 -11.20 10.54 4.31
N ALA A 126 -11.61 11.08 3.17
CA ALA A 126 -10.77 11.19 1.99
C ALA A 126 -9.50 12.02 2.27
N LEU A 127 -9.65 13.19 2.93
CA LEU A 127 -8.53 14.05 3.29
C LEU A 127 -7.58 13.38 4.29
N ASP A 128 -8.12 12.71 5.32
CA ASP A 128 -7.33 12.03 6.34
C ASP A 128 -6.63 10.78 5.79
N TYR A 129 -7.31 10.02 4.92
CA TYR A 129 -6.72 8.86 4.27
C TYR A 129 -5.50 9.21 3.43
N TYR A 130 -5.59 10.23 2.58
CA TYR A 130 -4.46 10.70 1.76
C TYR A 130 -3.29 11.17 2.60
N ARG A 131 -3.56 11.76 3.74
CA ARG A 131 -2.54 12.16 4.71
C ARG A 131 -1.85 10.97 5.37
N LYS A 132 -2.61 9.97 5.80
CA LYS A 132 -2.11 8.78 6.50
C LYS A 132 -1.44 7.77 5.57
N HIS A 133 -1.78 7.83 4.28
CA HIS A 133 -1.33 6.88 3.25
C HIS A 133 -0.65 7.61 2.08
N PRO A 134 0.53 8.25 2.32
CA PRO A 134 1.24 8.99 1.27
C PRO A 134 1.65 8.09 0.10
N GLU A 135 1.84 6.79 0.34
CA GLU A 135 2.09 5.81 -0.71
C GLU A 135 0.95 5.76 -1.75
N PHE A 136 -0.30 5.99 -1.35
CA PHE A 136 -1.43 6.08 -2.27
C PHE A 136 -1.22 7.19 -3.30
N ILE A 137 -0.92 8.39 -2.83
CA ILE A 137 -0.69 9.58 -3.68
C ILE A 137 0.55 9.39 -4.56
N ASN A 138 1.64 8.87 -3.99
CA ASN A 138 2.91 8.71 -4.70
C ASN A 138 2.83 7.67 -5.83
N LEU A 139 2.13 6.55 -5.62
CA LEU A 139 1.90 5.57 -6.68
C LEU A 139 1.03 6.15 -7.79
N LEU A 140 -0.02 6.92 -7.46
CA LEU A 140 -0.86 7.58 -8.46
C LEU A 140 -0.08 8.64 -9.24
N ASN A 141 0.77 9.43 -8.59
CA ASN A 141 1.66 10.38 -9.26
C ASN A 141 2.58 9.65 -10.24
N SER A 142 3.19 8.54 -9.81
CA SER A 142 4.03 7.71 -10.67
C SER A 142 3.26 7.16 -11.87
N GLU A 143 2.04 6.67 -11.68
CA GLU A 143 1.20 6.16 -12.76
C GLU A 143 0.77 7.26 -13.73
N ASN A 144 0.46 8.46 -13.24
CA ASN A 144 0.12 9.61 -14.07
C ASN A 144 1.30 10.06 -14.95
N LEU A 145 2.55 9.98 -14.47
CA LEU A 145 3.74 10.20 -15.29
C LEU A 145 3.84 9.17 -16.44
N HIS A 146 3.32 7.97 -16.25
CA HIS A 146 3.24 6.92 -17.27
C HIS A 146 1.91 6.92 -18.05
N ARG A 147 1.14 8.00 -17.94
CA ARG A 147 -0.12 8.22 -18.69
C ARG A 147 -1.18 7.14 -18.50
N GLY A 148 -1.20 6.50 -17.29
CA GLY A 148 -2.21 5.52 -16.95
C GLY A 148 -2.09 4.15 -17.64
N VAL A 149 -0.93 3.84 -18.23
CA VAL A 149 -0.77 2.60 -19.03
C VAL A 149 -0.89 1.32 -18.22
N HIS A 150 -0.51 1.36 -16.94
CA HIS A 150 -0.62 0.21 -16.05
C HIS A 150 -2.04 0.05 -15.53
N THR A 151 -2.68 1.16 -15.14
CA THR A 151 -4.09 1.18 -14.72
C THR A 151 -5.02 0.67 -15.82
N ALA A 152 -4.77 1.05 -17.08
CA ALA A 152 -5.58 0.60 -18.22
C ALA A 152 -5.54 -0.92 -18.46
N ARG A 153 -4.49 -1.60 -17.97
CA ARG A 153 -4.32 -3.06 -18.09
C ARG A 153 -5.05 -3.86 -17.02
N SER A 154 -5.54 -3.22 -15.94
CA SER A 154 -6.23 -3.88 -14.85
C SER A 154 -7.75 -3.71 -14.95
N PRO A 155 -8.52 -4.77 -15.22
CA PRO A 155 -9.98 -4.74 -15.10
C PRO A 155 -10.44 -4.40 -13.68
N ARG A 156 -9.73 -4.87 -12.65
CA ARG A 156 -10.06 -4.67 -11.23
C ARG A 156 -10.02 -3.21 -10.81
N LEU A 157 -9.08 -2.40 -11.36
CA LEU A 157 -8.98 -0.99 -11.00
C LEU A 157 -10.23 -0.20 -11.43
N ARG A 158 -10.91 -0.61 -12.50
CA ARG A 158 -12.19 -0.01 -12.90
C ARG A 158 -13.31 -0.31 -11.90
N GLU A 159 -13.30 -1.51 -11.30
CA GLU A 159 -14.28 -1.92 -10.30
C GLU A 159 -14.09 -1.17 -8.98
N TYR A 160 -12.85 -0.79 -8.63
CA TYR A 160 -12.55 -0.09 -7.38
C TYR A 160 -13.03 1.36 -7.32
N SER A 161 -13.24 2.03 -8.45
CA SER A 161 -13.75 3.41 -8.47
C SER A 161 -15.27 3.51 -8.27
N SER A 162 -16.00 2.42 -8.45
CA SER A 162 -17.47 2.39 -8.41
C SER A 162 -18.07 2.54 -7.01
N PRO A 163 -17.53 1.95 -5.92
CA PRO A 163 -18.14 2.02 -4.60
C PRO A 163 -18.22 3.44 -4.03
N ALA A 164 -17.15 4.22 -4.11
CA ALA A 164 -17.08 5.59 -3.60
C ALA A 164 -18.13 6.51 -4.24
N ILE A 165 -18.25 6.47 -5.56
CA ILE A 165 -19.25 7.24 -6.31
C ILE A 165 -20.66 6.78 -5.93
N GLY A 166 -20.87 5.47 -5.71
CA GLY A 166 -22.13 4.89 -5.27
C GLY A 166 -22.57 5.40 -3.89
N VAL A 167 -21.65 5.50 -2.94
CA VAL A 167 -21.90 6.07 -1.61
C VAL A 167 -22.37 7.52 -1.72
N ILE A 168 -21.62 8.36 -2.42
CA ILE A 168 -21.97 9.76 -2.66
C ILE A 168 -23.35 9.89 -3.33
N ALA A 169 -23.63 9.05 -4.34
CA ALA A 169 -24.91 9.08 -5.03
C ALA A 169 -26.10 8.77 -4.12
N ARG A 170 -25.97 7.84 -3.16
CA ARG A 170 -27.02 7.56 -2.18
C ARG A 170 -27.23 8.74 -1.23
N LEU A 171 -26.15 9.32 -0.73
CA LEU A 171 -26.24 10.48 0.18
C LEU A 171 -26.83 11.70 -0.51
N LEU A 172 -26.46 11.98 -1.77
CA LEU A 172 -27.06 13.06 -2.57
C LEU A 172 -28.57 12.84 -2.76
N ARG A 173 -28.99 11.64 -3.16
CA ARG A 173 -30.43 11.34 -3.32
C ARG A 173 -31.22 11.56 -2.02
N SER A 174 -30.69 11.11 -0.88
CA SER A 174 -31.32 11.32 0.41
C SER A 174 -31.39 12.81 0.78
N GLY A 175 -30.31 13.56 0.52
CA GLY A 175 -30.29 15.01 0.80
C GLY A 175 -31.26 15.81 -0.07
N VAL A 176 -31.38 15.44 -1.36
CA VAL A 176 -32.38 16.03 -2.26
C VAL A 176 -33.80 15.73 -1.77
N ALA A 177 -34.09 14.47 -1.42
CA ALA A 177 -35.41 14.10 -0.90
C ALA A 177 -35.80 14.87 0.39
N LYS A 178 -34.81 15.31 1.17
CA LYS A 178 -34.97 16.13 2.38
C LYS A 178 -34.94 17.63 2.12
N GLY A 179 -34.71 18.06 0.89
CA GLY A 179 -34.61 19.48 0.55
C GLY A 179 -33.35 20.18 1.10
N VAL A 180 -32.31 19.42 1.51
CA VAL A 180 -31.04 19.97 2.00
C VAL A 180 -29.94 20.06 0.95
N PHE A 181 -30.08 19.29 -0.15
CA PHE A 181 -29.15 19.33 -1.28
C PHE A 181 -29.89 19.67 -2.57
N ARG A 182 -29.21 20.40 -3.44
CA ARG A 182 -29.69 20.72 -4.81
C ARG A 182 -29.68 19.45 -5.68
N ALA A 183 -30.63 19.35 -6.59
CA ALA A 183 -30.87 18.13 -7.38
C ALA A 183 -29.94 17.96 -8.58
N ASP A 184 -29.24 19.00 -9.01
CA ASP A 184 -28.42 19.06 -10.23
C ASP A 184 -26.94 18.69 -10.00
N VAL A 185 -26.58 18.15 -8.82
CA VAL A 185 -25.22 17.73 -8.50
C VAL A 185 -24.98 16.28 -8.91
N ALA A 186 -24.09 16.07 -9.87
CA ALA A 186 -23.66 14.72 -10.22
C ALA A 186 -22.70 14.12 -9.19
N ALA A 187 -22.97 12.90 -8.74
CA ALA A 187 -22.13 12.21 -7.73
C ALA A 187 -20.67 12.06 -8.19
N ARG A 188 -20.45 11.82 -9.49
CA ARG A 188 -19.11 11.75 -10.08
C ARG A 188 -18.35 13.07 -9.92
N ASP A 189 -18.99 14.18 -10.17
CA ASP A 189 -18.34 15.49 -10.15
C ASP A 189 -18.03 15.91 -8.70
N LEU A 190 -18.92 15.57 -7.77
CA LEU A 190 -18.67 15.76 -6.35
C LEU A 190 -17.52 14.88 -5.84
N TYR A 191 -17.45 13.60 -6.26
CA TYR A 191 -16.32 12.72 -6.00
C TYR A 191 -15.00 13.34 -6.49
N LEU A 192 -14.98 13.81 -7.75
CA LEU A 192 -13.79 14.43 -8.34
C LEU A 192 -13.36 15.70 -7.58
N LEU A 193 -14.31 16.52 -7.14
CA LEU A 193 -14.02 17.73 -6.35
C LEU A 193 -13.37 17.38 -5.00
N ILE A 194 -13.95 16.43 -4.27
CA ILE A 194 -13.42 15.96 -2.97
C ILE A 194 -12.02 15.36 -3.15
N ALA A 195 -11.88 14.49 -4.14
CA ALA A 195 -10.60 13.85 -4.44
C ALA A 195 -9.54 14.90 -4.87
N ALA A 196 -9.89 15.85 -5.73
CA ALA A 196 -8.99 16.91 -6.17
C ALA A 196 -8.49 17.77 -5.01
N ALA A 197 -9.38 18.19 -4.10
CA ALA A 197 -9.01 19.01 -2.96
C ALA A 197 -8.01 18.29 -2.04
N GLY A 198 -8.23 17.00 -1.76
CA GLY A 198 -7.33 16.22 -0.91
C GLY A 198 -6.03 15.84 -1.62
N TYR A 199 -6.13 15.35 -2.86
CA TYR A 199 -4.99 14.93 -3.65
C TYR A 199 -4.03 16.08 -3.95
N PHE A 200 -4.54 17.23 -4.41
CA PHE A 200 -3.71 18.39 -4.73
C PHE A 200 -2.95 18.89 -3.51
N TYR A 201 -3.64 19.06 -2.38
CA TYR A 201 -3.02 19.50 -1.13
C TYR A 201 -1.92 18.54 -0.68
N GLN A 202 -2.25 17.25 -0.60
CA GLN A 202 -1.33 16.24 -0.09
C GLN A 202 -0.19 15.95 -1.08
N GLY A 203 -0.45 15.93 -2.37
CA GLY A 203 0.54 15.67 -3.41
C GLY A 203 1.57 16.77 -3.56
N ASN A 204 1.17 18.01 -3.30
CA ASN A 204 2.00 19.21 -3.50
C ASN A 204 2.44 19.88 -2.18
N ARG A 205 2.18 19.29 -1.02
CA ARG A 205 2.38 19.90 0.30
C ARG A 205 3.77 20.51 0.53
N PHE A 206 4.82 19.87 0.01
CA PHE A 206 6.19 20.38 0.18
C PHE A 206 6.47 21.61 -0.69
N THR A 207 6.11 21.56 -1.96
CA THR A 207 6.29 22.67 -2.89
C THR A 207 5.39 23.84 -2.55
N LEU A 208 4.15 23.58 -2.15
CA LEU A 208 3.23 24.60 -1.67
C LEU A 208 3.68 25.22 -0.36
N SER A 209 4.21 24.45 0.58
CA SER A 209 4.78 24.99 1.82
C SER A 209 5.93 25.97 1.54
N ALA A 210 6.82 25.60 0.61
CA ALA A 210 7.92 26.49 0.20
C ALA A 210 7.41 27.73 -0.54
N PHE A 211 6.44 27.56 -1.44
CA PHE A 211 5.87 28.63 -2.24
C PHE A 211 5.10 29.67 -1.42
N LEU A 212 4.29 29.19 -0.45
CA LEU A 212 3.44 30.04 0.40
C LEU A 212 4.18 30.58 1.64
N GLY A 213 5.37 30.05 1.96
CA GLY A 213 6.09 30.40 3.20
C GLY A 213 5.41 29.86 4.47
N GLU A 214 4.58 28.79 4.34
CA GLU A 214 3.79 28.20 5.41
C GLU A 214 4.06 26.70 5.53
N ASN A 215 4.03 26.17 6.76
CA ASN A 215 4.11 24.74 6.96
C ASN A 215 2.73 24.09 6.82
N LEU A 216 2.38 23.64 5.61
CA LEU A 216 1.12 22.97 5.32
C LEU A 216 0.98 21.59 5.99
N GLU A 217 2.08 21.02 6.51
CA GLU A 217 2.03 19.79 7.27
C GLU A 217 1.73 19.98 8.76
N SER A 218 1.67 21.23 9.23
CA SER A 218 1.32 21.53 10.62
C SER A 218 -0.11 21.06 10.94
N PRO A 219 -0.39 20.61 12.17
CA PRO A 219 -1.74 20.25 12.59
C PRO A 219 -2.77 21.35 12.37
N ALA A 220 -2.38 22.61 12.60
CA ALA A 220 -3.26 23.78 12.41
C ALA A 220 -3.63 23.99 10.94
N ALA A 221 -2.64 23.97 10.02
CA ALA A 221 -2.90 24.11 8.60
C ALA A 221 -3.79 22.99 8.05
N ARG A 222 -3.55 21.75 8.47
CA ARG A 222 -4.37 20.59 8.09
C ARG A 222 -5.81 20.70 8.58
N ALA A 223 -6.02 21.06 9.85
CA ALA A 223 -7.34 21.24 10.41
C ALA A 223 -8.09 22.39 9.72
N HIS A 224 -7.39 23.49 9.42
CA HIS A 224 -7.94 24.61 8.66
C HIS A 224 -8.40 24.15 7.26
N TRP A 225 -7.51 23.45 6.52
CA TRP A 225 -7.83 22.96 5.17
C TRP A 225 -9.01 22.00 5.18
N GLU A 226 -9.04 21.06 6.11
CA GLU A 226 -10.16 20.11 6.25
C GLU A 226 -11.48 20.84 6.49
N SER A 227 -11.51 21.78 7.43
CA SER A 227 -12.69 22.60 7.73
C SER A 227 -13.12 23.40 6.52
N PHE A 228 -12.19 24.07 5.85
CA PHE A 228 -12.45 24.87 4.65
C PHE A 228 -13.04 24.04 3.51
N VAL A 229 -12.45 22.88 3.21
CA VAL A 229 -12.97 22.00 2.14
C VAL A 229 -14.36 21.48 2.49
N LYS A 230 -14.60 21.04 3.72
CA LYS A 230 -15.92 20.60 4.16
C LYS A 230 -16.96 21.71 3.98
N ASP A 231 -16.64 22.91 4.41
CA ASP A 231 -17.55 24.05 4.31
C ASP A 231 -17.83 24.44 2.85
N MET A 232 -16.79 24.54 2.03
CA MET A 232 -16.91 24.86 0.61
C MET A 232 -17.73 23.83 -0.17
N VAL A 233 -17.48 22.55 0.06
CA VAL A 233 -18.22 21.47 -0.60
C VAL A 233 -19.68 21.50 -0.18
N MET A 234 -19.95 21.65 1.13
CA MET A 234 -21.34 21.68 1.64
C MET A 234 -22.13 22.87 1.12
N ARG A 235 -21.50 24.06 1.04
CA ARG A 235 -22.15 25.25 0.43
C ARG A 235 -22.41 25.08 -1.06
N ALA A 236 -21.52 24.43 -1.80
CA ALA A 236 -21.66 24.21 -3.23
C ALA A 236 -22.85 23.31 -3.59
N ILE A 237 -23.28 22.44 -2.68
CA ILE A 237 -24.36 21.47 -2.91
C ILE A 237 -25.63 21.77 -2.10
N ALA A 238 -25.64 22.80 -1.25
CA ALA A 238 -26.81 23.21 -0.50
C ALA A 238 -27.97 23.61 -1.43
N ALA A 239 -29.21 23.30 -1.02
CA ALA A 239 -30.44 23.63 -1.74
C ALA A 239 -30.73 25.15 -1.73
#